data_b4d012ed57a847cfdf1dd337989e8a1f
#
_entry.id   b4d012ed57a847cfdf1dd337989e8a1f
#
_cell.length_a   1.000
_cell.length_b   1.000
_cell.length_c   1.000
_cell.angle_alpha   90.00
_cell.angle_beta   90.00
_cell.angle_gamma   90.00
#
_symmetry.space_group_name_H-M   'P 1'
#
loop_
_entity.id
_entity.type
_entity.pdbx_description
1 polymer ?
#
loop_
_entity_poly.entity_id
_entity_poly.type
_entity_poly.pdbx_seq_one_letter_code
_entity_poly.pdbx_strand_id
1 'polypeptide(L)'
;MAKNARINKTLDRDLRSRVSLEQAAMATRQQYFAPSMAFAFIILAGLVASLILGWSSDSYIIIAGAAIGAYMALNIGANDVANNVGPAVGANALSMTGALIIAAIFESAGALLAGGDVVGTISKGIIDPSAVGDPEIFIWAMFAALISAALWVNLATWVGAPVSTTHSVVGGVMGAGIAAAGFSAVNWPKMSQIAASWVISPLLE
;
A
#
# COMPACT_ATOMS: atom_id res chain seq x y z
N MET A 1 -0.81 -8.28 -62.40
CA MET A 1 -0.48 -8.98 -61.15
C MET A 1 0.61 -8.25 -60.30
N ALA A 2 1.71 -7.80 -60.87
CA ALA A 2 2.83 -7.16 -60.11
C ALA A 2 2.44 -5.84 -59.39
N LYS A 3 1.53 -5.03 -59.92
CA LYS A 3 1.10 -3.75 -59.32
C LYS A 3 0.28 -3.98 -58.00
N ASN A 4 -0.58 -4.98 -57.94
CA ASN A 4 -1.36 -5.33 -56.76
C ASN A 4 -0.46 -5.93 -55.67
N ALA A 5 0.55 -6.70 -55.99
CA ALA A 5 1.50 -7.23 -55.04
C ALA A 5 2.38 -6.14 -54.39
N ARG A 6 2.70 -5.05 -55.09
CA ARG A 6 3.41 -3.89 -54.55
C ARG A 6 2.53 -3.06 -53.60
N ILE A 7 1.25 -2.87 -53.99
CA ILE A 7 0.28 -2.13 -53.14
C ILE A 7 0.04 -2.86 -51.85
N ASN A 8 -0.15 -4.18 -51.86
CA ASN A 8 -0.33 -4.99 -50.69
C ASN A 8 0.89 -4.91 -49.75
N LYS A 9 2.11 -4.95 -50.30
CA LYS A 9 3.34 -4.89 -49.55
C LYS A 9 3.57 -3.52 -48.84
N THR A 10 3.17 -2.42 -49.48
CA THR A 10 3.19 -1.08 -48.87
C THR A 10 2.11 -0.95 -47.79
N LEU A 11 0.91 -1.42 -48.04
CA LEU A 11 -0.18 -1.41 -47.08
C LEU A 11 0.17 -2.22 -45.82
N ASP A 12 0.72 -3.43 -45.99
CA ASP A 12 1.15 -4.27 -44.89
C ASP A 12 2.24 -3.61 -44.05
N ARG A 13 3.18 -2.87 -44.70
CA ARG A 13 4.22 -2.14 -43.99
C ARG A 13 3.63 -0.98 -43.19
N ASP A 14 2.71 -0.22 -43.77
CA ASP A 14 2.07 0.91 -43.12
C ASP A 14 1.16 0.47 -41.97
N LEU A 15 0.44 -0.66 -42.11
CA LEU A 15 -0.33 -1.27 -41.03
C LEU A 15 0.56 -1.73 -39.89
N ARG A 16 1.68 -2.42 -40.17
CA ARG A 16 2.64 -2.82 -39.12
C ARG A 16 3.24 -1.60 -38.39
N SER A 17 3.56 -0.53 -39.12
CA SER A 17 4.06 0.71 -38.52
C SER A 17 3.02 1.36 -37.59
N ARG A 18 1.75 1.41 -38.00
CA ARG A 18 0.66 1.92 -37.16
C ARG A 18 0.44 1.07 -35.91
N VAL A 19 0.38 -0.26 -36.07
CA VAL A 19 0.24 -1.20 -34.94
C VAL A 19 1.40 -1.04 -33.95
N SER A 20 2.66 -0.90 -34.44
CA SER A 20 3.80 -0.71 -33.57
C SER A 20 3.77 0.64 -32.83
N LEU A 21 3.28 1.71 -33.46
CA LEU A 21 3.11 3.02 -32.83
C LEU A 21 1.99 3.00 -31.78
N GLU A 22 0.86 2.33 -32.09
CA GLU A 22 -0.23 2.16 -31.11
C GLU A 22 0.22 1.33 -29.91
N GLN A 23 0.95 0.25 -30.13
CA GLN A 23 1.51 -0.58 -29.06
C GLN A 23 2.52 0.21 -28.19
N ALA A 24 3.39 0.98 -28.82
CA ALA A 24 4.33 1.84 -28.13
C ALA A 24 3.60 2.94 -27.31
N ALA A 25 2.55 3.56 -27.88
CA ALA A 25 1.74 4.55 -27.20
C ALA A 25 0.99 3.96 -26.02
N MET A 26 0.39 2.75 -26.17
CA MET A 26 -0.27 2.04 -25.09
C MET A 26 0.72 1.64 -23.99
N ALA A 27 1.89 1.13 -24.34
CA ALA A 27 2.94 0.78 -23.38
C ALA A 27 3.39 2.01 -22.57
N THR A 28 3.66 3.12 -23.26
CA THR A 28 4.03 4.39 -22.62
C THR A 28 2.93 4.92 -21.71
N ARG A 29 1.68 4.91 -22.19
CA ARG A 29 0.52 5.33 -21.38
C ARG A 29 0.38 4.47 -20.13
N GLN A 30 0.51 3.16 -20.25
CA GLN A 30 0.39 2.23 -19.13
C GLN A 30 1.51 2.43 -18.10
N GLN A 31 2.74 2.72 -18.57
CA GLN A 31 3.89 2.97 -17.70
C GLN A 31 3.72 4.19 -16.80
N TYR A 32 3.08 5.26 -17.27
CA TYR A 32 2.92 6.51 -16.50
C TYR A 32 1.55 6.63 -15.83
N PHE A 33 0.54 5.92 -16.30
CA PHE A 33 -0.84 6.05 -15.77
C PHE A 33 -0.94 5.61 -14.32
N ALA A 34 -0.43 4.44 -13.98
CA ALA A 34 -0.52 3.91 -12.61
C ALA A 34 0.27 4.78 -11.58
N PRO A 35 1.53 5.16 -11.82
CA PRO A 35 2.24 6.07 -10.93
C PRO A 35 1.56 7.45 -10.79
N SER A 36 1.01 8.00 -11.89
CA SER A 36 0.30 9.29 -11.84
C SER A 36 -0.98 9.20 -11.00
N MET A 37 -1.74 8.13 -11.12
CA MET A 37 -2.93 7.90 -10.29
C MET A 37 -2.58 7.71 -8.82
N ALA A 38 -1.51 6.98 -8.53
CA ALA A 38 -1.01 6.80 -7.17
C ALA A 38 -0.59 8.15 -6.55
N PHE A 39 0.15 8.95 -7.31
CA PHE A 39 0.57 10.28 -6.86
C PHE A 39 -0.62 11.22 -6.66
N ALA A 40 -1.59 11.23 -7.58
CA ALA A 40 -2.82 12.00 -7.45
C ALA A 40 -3.63 11.60 -6.20
N PHE A 41 -3.69 10.31 -5.87
CA PHE A 41 -4.36 9.82 -4.67
C PHE A 41 -3.67 10.31 -3.38
N ILE A 42 -2.34 10.27 -3.32
CA ILE A 42 -1.57 10.78 -2.18
C ILE A 42 -1.81 12.29 -1.98
N ILE A 43 -1.76 13.07 -3.07
CA ILE A 43 -2.07 14.50 -3.03
C ILE A 43 -3.51 14.73 -2.55
N LEU A 44 -4.46 13.98 -3.10
CA LEU A 44 -5.87 14.10 -2.72
C LEU A 44 -6.07 13.83 -1.23
N ALA A 45 -5.43 12.79 -0.67
CA ALA A 45 -5.51 12.48 0.75
C ALA A 45 -4.97 13.65 1.62
N GLY A 46 -3.84 14.22 1.25
CA GLY A 46 -3.28 15.40 1.91
C GLY A 46 -4.20 16.63 1.79
N LEU A 47 -4.79 16.87 0.62
CA LEU A 47 -5.73 17.97 0.39
C LEU A 47 -7.01 17.80 1.22
N VAL A 48 -7.59 16.61 1.24
CA VAL A 48 -8.78 16.32 2.07
C VAL A 48 -8.47 16.55 3.55
N ALA A 49 -7.32 16.06 4.02
CA ALA A 49 -6.89 16.32 5.40
C ALA A 49 -6.75 17.83 5.67
N SER A 50 -6.15 18.58 4.75
CA SER A 50 -5.99 20.04 4.90
C SER A 50 -7.32 20.80 4.91
N LEU A 51 -8.30 20.37 4.14
CA LEU A 51 -9.65 20.97 4.11
C LEU A 51 -10.42 20.73 5.41
N ILE A 52 -10.24 19.53 6.03
CA ILE A 52 -10.92 19.18 7.28
C ILE A 52 -10.28 19.88 8.48
N LEU A 53 -8.95 19.96 8.52
CA LEU A 53 -8.21 20.42 9.70
C LEU A 53 -7.92 21.93 9.67
N GLY A 54 -8.00 22.56 8.49
CA GLY A 54 -7.53 23.92 8.31
C GLY A 54 -5.99 24.00 8.29
N TRP A 55 -5.48 25.24 8.24
CA TRP A 55 -4.03 25.50 8.13
C TRP A 55 -3.51 26.06 9.46
N SER A 56 -3.00 25.18 10.30
CA SER A 56 -2.29 25.52 11.55
C SER A 56 -0.95 24.79 11.60
N SER A 57 -0.05 25.18 12.51
CA SER A 57 1.24 24.50 12.69
C SER A 57 1.08 23.00 12.94
N ASP A 58 0.11 22.62 13.75
CA ASP A 58 -0.13 21.23 14.11
C ASP A 58 -0.79 20.43 12.97
N SER A 59 -1.53 21.11 12.10
CA SER A 59 -2.20 20.50 10.95
C SER A 59 -1.21 19.93 9.92
N TYR A 60 -0.02 20.52 9.76
CA TYR A 60 0.97 20.03 8.80
C TYR A 60 1.44 18.61 9.10
N ILE A 61 1.61 18.29 10.39
CA ILE A 61 2.00 16.95 10.82
C ILE A 61 0.93 15.92 10.43
N ILE A 62 -0.35 16.26 10.67
CA ILE A 62 -1.48 15.36 10.36
C ILE A 62 -1.67 15.22 8.84
N ILE A 63 -1.51 16.32 8.09
CA ILE A 63 -1.57 16.30 6.61
C ILE A 63 -0.44 15.42 6.04
N ALA A 64 0.78 15.55 6.56
CA ALA A 64 1.89 14.69 6.18
C ALA A 64 1.61 13.22 6.52
N GLY A 65 1.06 12.96 7.72
CA GLY A 65 0.63 11.63 8.14
C GLY A 65 -0.44 11.04 7.22
N ALA A 66 -1.41 11.83 6.79
CA ALA A 66 -2.44 11.39 5.84
C ALA A 66 -1.85 11.04 4.47
N ALA A 67 -0.90 11.84 3.97
CA ALA A 67 -0.22 11.56 2.70
C ALA A 67 0.65 10.29 2.77
N ILE A 68 1.39 10.09 3.87
CA ILE A 68 2.20 8.89 4.10
C ILE A 68 1.30 7.67 4.29
N GLY A 69 0.18 7.83 5.02
CA GLY A 69 -0.84 6.79 5.18
C GLY A 69 -1.47 6.38 3.85
N ALA A 70 -1.76 7.33 2.97
CA ALA A 70 -2.23 7.06 1.61
C ALA A 70 -1.20 6.30 0.79
N TYR A 71 0.09 6.64 0.89
CA TYR A 71 1.17 5.88 0.26
C TYR A 71 1.25 4.45 0.80
N MET A 72 1.13 4.25 2.11
CA MET A 72 1.07 2.91 2.71
C MET A 72 -0.16 2.13 2.23
N ALA A 73 -1.34 2.75 2.19
CA ALA A 73 -2.57 2.12 1.71
C ALA A 73 -2.45 1.62 0.26
N LEU A 74 -1.82 2.40 -0.62
CA LEU A 74 -1.53 1.98 -2.00
C LEU A 74 -0.62 0.74 -2.04
N ASN A 75 0.40 0.69 -1.20
CA ASN A 75 1.32 -0.45 -1.15
C ASN A 75 0.64 -1.69 -0.56
N ILE A 76 -0.21 -1.54 0.46
CA ILE A 76 -1.04 -2.63 1.00
C ILE A 76 -1.95 -3.17 -0.11
N GLY A 77 -2.70 -2.30 -0.78
CA GLY A 77 -3.60 -2.71 -1.86
C GLY A 77 -2.87 -3.42 -3.00
N ALA A 78 -1.68 -2.96 -3.39
CA ALA A 78 -0.90 -3.57 -4.45
C ALA A 78 -0.34 -4.96 -4.08
N ASN A 79 -0.01 -5.21 -2.82
CA ASN A 79 0.55 -6.48 -2.35
C ASN A 79 -0.53 -7.43 -1.83
N ASP A 80 -1.32 -7.03 -0.83
CA ASP A 80 -2.29 -7.89 -0.15
C ASP A 80 -3.46 -8.27 -1.05
N VAL A 81 -4.06 -7.31 -1.78
CA VAL A 81 -5.19 -7.62 -2.66
C VAL A 81 -4.78 -8.62 -3.73
N ALA A 82 -3.59 -8.47 -4.32
CA ALA A 82 -3.07 -9.41 -5.31
C ALA A 82 -2.92 -10.83 -4.72
N ASN A 83 -2.45 -10.95 -3.47
CA ASN A 83 -2.30 -12.23 -2.79
C ASN A 83 -3.66 -12.87 -2.47
N ASN A 84 -4.64 -12.10 -2.02
CA ASN A 84 -5.95 -12.58 -1.61
C ASN A 84 -6.83 -12.99 -2.80
N VAL A 85 -6.87 -12.20 -3.88
CA VAL A 85 -7.73 -12.48 -5.03
C VAL A 85 -7.04 -13.29 -6.13
N GLY A 86 -5.70 -13.33 -6.13
CA GLY A 86 -4.90 -13.99 -7.16
C GLY A 86 -5.31 -15.43 -7.46
N PRO A 87 -5.48 -16.31 -6.46
CA PRO A 87 -5.90 -17.68 -6.68
C PRO A 87 -7.28 -17.80 -7.35
N ALA A 88 -8.26 -16.99 -6.93
CA ALA A 88 -9.61 -17.00 -7.50
C ALA A 88 -9.64 -16.52 -8.95
N VAL A 89 -8.85 -15.48 -9.26
CA VAL A 89 -8.70 -14.97 -10.63
C VAL A 89 -7.89 -15.95 -11.48
N GLY A 90 -6.82 -16.52 -10.95
CA GLY A 90 -6.01 -17.52 -11.65
C GLY A 90 -6.77 -18.81 -11.96
N ALA A 91 -7.71 -19.21 -11.11
CA ALA A 91 -8.61 -20.33 -11.35
C ALA A 91 -9.81 -19.98 -12.25
N ASN A 92 -9.91 -18.76 -12.76
CA ASN A 92 -11.06 -18.24 -13.52
C ASN A 92 -12.41 -18.29 -12.76
N ALA A 93 -12.37 -18.34 -11.42
CA ALA A 93 -13.57 -18.30 -10.58
C ALA A 93 -14.14 -16.87 -10.50
N LEU A 94 -13.27 -15.86 -10.60
CA LEU A 94 -13.63 -14.45 -10.62
C LEU A 94 -12.91 -13.73 -11.76
N SER A 95 -13.57 -12.74 -12.36
CA SER A 95 -12.88 -11.78 -13.23
C SER A 95 -12.02 -10.83 -12.38
N MET A 96 -10.91 -10.34 -12.93
CA MET A 96 -10.04 -9.36 -12.22
C MET A 96 -10.84 -8.15 -11.74
N THR A 97 -11.69 -7.58 -12.59
CA THR A 97 -12.51 -6.41 -12.21
C THR A 97 -13.49 -6.75 -11.07
N GLY A 98 -14.15 -7.92 -11.14
CA GLY A 98 -15.06 -8.37 -10.08
C GLY A 98 -14.32 -8.57 -8.76
N ALA A 99 -13.16 -9.21 -8.79
CA ALA A 99 -12.32 -9.42 -7.62
C ALA A 99 -11.87 -8.11 -6.96
N LEU A 100 -11.44 -7.12 -7.76
CA LEU A 100 -11.05 -5.80 -7.25
C LEU A 100 -12.22 -5.02 -6.64
N ILE A 101 -13.42 -5.10 -7.22
CA ILE A 101 -14.62 -4.46 -6.67
C ILE A 101 -14.99 -5.10 -5.32
N ILE A 102 -14.98 -6.43 -5.24
CA ILE A 102 -15.25 -7.16 -3.99
C ILE A 102 -14.23 -6.77 -2.93
N ALA A 103 -12.93 -6.80 -3.24
CA ALA A 103 -11.88 -6.41 -2.32
C ALA A 103 -12.08 -4.97 -1.82
N ALA A 104 -12.33 -4.01 -2.70
CA ALA A 104 -12.54 -2.62 -2.33
C ALA A 104 -13.73 -2.43 -1.37
N ILE A 105 -14.83 -3.12 -1.60
CA ILE A 105 -16.01 -3.05 -0.73
C ILE A 105 -15.72 -3.65 0.65
N PHE A 106 -15.18 -4.86 0.70
CA PHE A 106 -14.98 -5.57 1.96
C PHE A 106 -13.83 -5.02 2.78
N GLU A 107 -12.75 -4.55 2.16
CA GLU A 107 -11.65 -3.87 2.87
C GLU A 107 -12.11 -2.54 3.46
N SER A 108 -12.88 -1.74 2.69
CA SER A 108 -13.45 -0.49 3.21
C SER A 108 -14.41 -0.75 4.37
N ALA A 109 -15.29 -1.75 4.24
CA ALA A 109 -16.19 -2.14 5.31
C ALA A 109 -15.44 -2.65 6.55
N GLY A 110 -14.42 -3.48 6.39
CA GLY A 110 -13.57 -3.96 7.46
C GLY A 110 -12.84 -2.83 8.20
N ALA A 111 -12.29 -1.87 7.45
CA ALA A 111 -11.65 -0.69 8.04
C ALA A 111 -12.62 0.17 8.87
N LEU A 112 -13.87 0.33 8.40
CA LEU A 112 -14.88 1.09 9.13
C LEU A 112 -15.42 0.36 10.38
N LEU A 113 -15.54 -0.97 10.33
CA LEU A 113 -16.10 -1.78 11.40
C LEU A 113 -15.08 -2.14 12.49
N ALA A 114 -13.87 -2.50 12.10
CA ALA A 114 -12.83 -3.05 12.98
C ALA A 114 -11.54 -2.22 13.04
N GLY A 115 -11.41 -1.20 12.18
CA GLY A 115 -10.16 -0.42 12.08
C GLY A 115 -9.77 0.29 13.37
N GLY A 116 -10.73 0.68 14.21
CA GLY A 116 -10.48 1.33 15.50
C GLY A 116 -9.64 0.48 16.45
N ASP A 117 -9.92 -0.81 16.55
CA ASP A 117 -9.21 -1.74 17.43
C ASP A 117 -7.78 -1.99 16.92
N VAL A 118 -7.61 -2.08 15.59
CA VAL A 118 -6.30 -2.22 14.95
C VAL A 118 -5.46 -0.97 15.18
N VAL A 119 -6.03 0.22 14.96
CA VAL A 119 -5.36 1.50 15.21
C VAL A 119 -4.95 1.61 16.69
N GLY A 120 -5.82 1.24 17.62
CA GLY A 120 -5.51 1.23 19.06
C GLY A 120 -4.34 0.31 19.41
N THR A 121 -4.28 -0.87 18.81
CA THR A 121 -3.19 -1.82 19.02
C THR A 121 -1.86 -1.29 18.45
N ILE A 122 -1.86 -0.74 17.25
CA ILE A 122 -0.65 -0.23 16.60
C ILE A 122 -0.14 1.03 17.29
N SER A 123 -1.03 1.97 17.63
CA SER A 123 -0.65 3.29 18.15
C SER A 123 -0.22 3.28 19.63
N LYS A 124 -0.72 2.33 20.44
CA LYS A 124 -0.49 2.31 21.90
C LYS A 124 -0.16 0.93 22.46
N GLY A 125 -0.39 -0.11 21.67
CA GLY A 125 -0.25 -1.49 22.15
C GLY A 125 1.17 -2.05 22.01
N ILE A 126 1.93 -1.62 21.01
CA ILE A 126 3.27 -2.14 20.68
C ILE A 126 4.36 -1.37 21.44
N ILE A 127 4.28 -0.05 21.40
CA ILE A 127 5.19 0.86 22.13
C ILE A 127 4.35 1.67 23.10
N ASP A 128 4.82 1.81 24.32
CA ASP A 128 4.22 2.69 25.30
C ASP A 128 4.64 4.15 24.98
N PRO A 129 3.69 5.03 24.63
CA PRO A 129 3.99 6.42 24.34
C PRO A 129 4.68 7.13 25.52
N SER A 130 4.36 6.74 26.78
CA SER A 130 4.97 7.32 27.97
C SER A 130 6.43 6.93 28.14
N ALA A 131 6.86 5.80 27.60
CA ALA A 131 8.25 5.35 27.64
C ALA A 131 9.17 6.19 26.74
N VAL A 132 8.61 6.84 25.69
CA VAL A 132 9.37 7.73 24.81
C VAL A 132 9.60 9.10 25.46
N GLY A 133 8.73 9.50 26.40
CA GLY A 133 8.86 10.71 27.21
C GLY A 133 8.51 12.01 26.48
N ASP A 134 8.87 12.16 25.22
CA ASP A 134 8.58 13.33 24.40
C ASP A 134 7.56 12.97 23.31
N PRO A 135 6.37 13.62 23.30
CA PRO A 135 5.33 13.38 22.28
C PRO A 135 5.79 13.65 20.84
N GLU A 136 6.67 14.62 20.64
CA GLU A 136 7.18 14.95 19.32
C GLU A 136 8.08 13.82 18.78
N ILE A 137 8.98 13.30 19.61
CA ILE A 137 9.82 12.14 19.26
C ILE A 137 8.95 10.93 18.94
N PHE A 138 7.86 10.70 19.70
CA PHE A 138 6.94 9.61 19.43
C PHE A 138 6.25 9.76 18.07
N ILE A 139 5.79 10.96 17.70
CA ILE A 139 5.18 11.23 16.39
C ILE A 139 6.16 10.94 15.26
N TRP A 140 7.41 11.42 15.37
CA TRP A 140 8.45 11.17 14.36
C TRP A 140 8.82 9.68 14.27
N ALA A 141 8.84 8.97 15.39
CA ALA A 141 9.05 7.52 15.41
C ALA A 141 7.91 6.80 14.67
N MET A 142 6.65 7.21 14.87
CA MET A 142 5.50 6.63 14.15
C MET A 142 5.54 6.94 12.64
N PHE A 143 5.98 8.13 12.24
CA PHE A 143 6.22 8.42 10.82
C PHE A 143 7.32 7.54 10.22
N ALA A 144 8.43 7.38 10.93
CA ALA A 144 9.51 6.50 10.50
C ALA A 144 9.03 5.04 10.38
N ALA A 145 8.22 4.56 11.32
CA ALA A 145 7.60 3.24 11.27
C ALA A 145 6.74 3.07 10.01
N LEU A 146 5.85 4.03 9.75
CA LEU A 146 4.93 3.98 8.62
C LEU A 146 5.67 4.04 7.28
N ILE A 147 6.66 4.94 7.15
CA ILE A 147 7.47 5.07 5.94
C ILE A 147 8.29 3.79 5.70
N SER A 148 8.95 3.26 6.74
CA SER A 148 9.77 2.05 6.61
C SER A 148 8.94 0.83 6.21
N ALA A 149 7.74 0.66 6.81
CA ALA A 149 6.81 -0.39 6.43
C ALA A 149 6.32 -0.23 4.98
N ALA A 150 5.95 1.00 4.58
CA ALA A 150 5.51 1.29 3.22
C ALA A 150 6.61 1.03 2.18
N LEU A 151 7.84 1.44 2.44
CA LEU A 151 8.99 1.19 1.56
C LEU A 151 9.32 -0.30 1.47
N TRP A 152 9.21 -1.04 2.58
CA TRP A 152 9.40 -2.49 2.58
C TRP A 152 8.37 -3.19 1.71
N VAL A 153 7.08 -2.89 1.89
CA VAL A 153 6.00 -3.47 1.08
C VAL A 153 6.13 -3.06 -0.39
N ASN A 154 6.52 -1.81 -0.67
CA ASN A 154 6.79 -1.34 -2.03
C ASN A 154 7.92 -2.13 -2.69
N LEU A 155 9.04 -2.32 -1.98
CA LEU A 155 10.16 -3.11 -2.47
C LEU A 155 9.74 -4.57 -2.73
N ALA A 156 9.00 -5.17 -1.80
CA ALA A 156 8.49 -6.54 -1.95
C ALA A 156 7.59 -6.66 -3.19
N THR A 157 6.68 -5.71 -3.39
CA THR A 157 5.80 -5.66 -4.56
C THR A 157 6.61 -5.51 -5.85
N TRP A 158 7.65 -4.66 -5.84
CA TRP A 158 8.51 -4.45 -7.01
C TRP A 158 9.28 -5.70 -7.41
N VAL A 159 9.74 -6.50 -6.45
CA VAL A 159 10.43 -7.78 -6.73
C VAL A 159 9.46 -8.97 -6.89
N GLY A 160 8.15 -8.75 -6.78
CA GLY A 160 7.13 -9.78 -6.89
C GLY A 160 7.05 -10.73 -5.69
N ALA A 161 7.49 -10.30 -4.51
CA ALA A 161 7.48 -11.10 -3.30
C ALA A 161 6.18 -10.84 -2.49
N PRO A 162 5.38 -11.88 -2.19
CA PRO A 162 4.27 -11.76 -1.26
C PRO A 162 4.81 -11.59 0.17
N VAL A 163 4.40 -10.51 0.85
CA VAL A 163 4.80 -10.23 2.23
C VAL A 163 3.57 -9.91 3.08
N SER A 164 3.64 -10.18 4.38
CA SER A 164 2.61 -9.73 5.31
C SER A 164 2.76 -8.24 5.60
N THR A 165 1.78 -7.46 5.25
CA THR A 165 1.74 -6.01 5.55
C THR A 165 1.59 -5.77 7.05
N THR A 166 0.86 -6.63 7.77
CA THR A 166 0.76 -6.58 9.24
C THR A 166 2.12 -6.77 9.90
N HIS A 167 2.91 -7.78 9.47
CA HIS A 167 4.27 -7.97 9.98
C HIS A 167 5.15 -6.74 9.70
N SER A 168 5.01 -6.15 8.51
CA SER A 168 5.78 -4.98 8.10
C SER A 168 5.47 -3.76 9.00
N VAL A 169 4.19 -3.51 9.29
CA VAL A 169 3.78 -2.41 10.17
C VAL A 169 4.20 -2.65 11.61
N VAL A 170 3.96 -3.84 12.15
CA VAL A 170 4.35 -4.19 13.52
C VAL A 170 5.86 -4.10 13.70
N GLY A 171 6.63 -4.64 12.75
CA GLY A 171 8.08 -4.55 12.75
C GLY A 171 8.59 -3.12 12.63
N GLY A 172 7.96 -2.31 11.79
CA GLY A 172 8.26 -0.88 11.65
C GLY A 172 8.04 -0.10 12.94
N VAL A 173 6.88 -0.30 13.60
CA VAL A 173 6.55 0.36 14.88
C VAL A 173 7.51 -0.09 15.99
N MET A 174 7.76 -1.40 16.11
CA MET A 174 8.70 -1.94 17.07
C MET A 174 10.12 -1.37 16.86
N GLY A 175 10.61 -1.40 15.61
CA GLY A 175 11.94 -0.91 15.27
C GLY A 175 12.11 0.59 15.55
N ALA A 176 11.12 1.40 15.16
CA ALA A 176 11.12 2.83 15.41
C ALA A 176 11.06 3.16 16.92
N GLY A 177 10.23 2.41 17.67
CA GLY A 177 10.15 2.55 19.13
C GLY A 177 11.44 2.19 19.83
N ILE A 178 12.10 1.10 19.42
CA ILE A 178 13.42 0.71 19.95
C ILE A 178 14.45 1.80 19.65
N ALA A 179 14.44 2.37 18.46
CA ALA A 179 15.35 3.45 18.09
C ALA A 179 15.10 4.74 18.90
N ALA A 180 13.84 5.04 19.23
CA ALA A 180 13.47 6.24 19.97
C ALA A 180 13.70 6.13 21.48
N ALA A 181 13.43 4.97 22.08
CA ALA A 181 13.40 4.82 23.54
C ALA A 181 14.01 3.50 24.08
N GLY A 182 14.65 2.71 23.20
CA GLY A 182 15.30 1.45 23.57
C GLY A 182 14.35 0.26 23.69
N PHE A 183 14.93 -0.90 23.98
CA PHE A 183 14.21 -2.18 24.06
C PHE A 183 13.14 -2.22 25.17
N SER A 184 13.31 -1.42 26.23
CA SER A 184 12.36 -1.34 27.35
C SER A 184 11.04 -0.66 27.00
N ALA A 185 11.00 0.13 25.92
CA ALA A 185 9.78 0.79 25.45
C ALA A 185 8.78 -0.17 24.77
N VAL A 186 9.26 -1.37 24.39
CA VAL A 186 8.44 -2.36 23.70
C VAL A 186 7.58 -3.13 24.71
N ASN A 187 6.27 -3.21 24.41
CA ASN A 187 5.36 -4.05 25.16
C ASN A 187 5.53 -5.53 24.76
N TRP A 188 6.51 -6.21 25.36
CA TRP A 188 6.85 -7.59 25.04
C TRP A 188 5.71 -8.59 25.26
N PRO A 189 4.85 -8.46 26.31
CA PRO A 189 3.66 -9.28 26.44
C PRO A 189 2.72 -9.14 25.24
N LYS A 190 2.48 -7.91 24.76
CA LYS A 190 1.65 -7.68 23.57
C LYS A 190 2.31 -8.22 22.31
N MET A 191 3.61 -8.03 22.15
CA MET A 191 4.37 -8.60 21.03
C MET A 191 4.31 -10.12 21.01
N SER A 192 4.36 -10.78 22.16
CA SER A 192 4.22 -12.23 22.25
C SER A 192 2.84 -12.71 21.83
N GLN A 193 1.77 -11.97 22.18
CA GLN A 193 0.40 -12.27 21.72
C GLN A 193 0.28 -12.12 20.20
N ILE A 194 0.84 -11.04 19.64
CA ILE A 194 0.85 -10.80 18.20
C ILE A 194 1.62 -11.93 17.49
N ALA A 195 2.81 -12.28 17.96
CA ALA A 195 3.60 -13.36 17.39
C ALA A 195 2.90 -14.72 17.48
N ALA A 196 2.21 -15.00 18.59
CA ALA A 196 1.41 -16.21 18.73
C ALA A 196 0.25 -16.25 17.71
N SER A 197 -0.42 -15.12 17.45
CA SER A 197 -1.48 -15.04 16.44
C SER A 197 -0.98 -15.36 15.03
N TRP A 198 0.26 -15.01 14.69
CA TRP A 198 0.86 -15.31 13.39
C TRP A 198 1.07 -16.80 13.14
N VAL A 199 1.16 -17.60 14.21
CA VAL A 199 1.26 -19.05 14.14
C VAL A 199 -0.12 -19.71 14.22
N ILE A 200 -0.97 -19.22 15.12
CA ILE A 200 -2.27 -19.83 15.41
C ILE A 200 -3.27 -19.57 14.27
N SER A 201 -3.31 -18.34 13.73
CA SER A 201 -4.26 -17.96 12.68
C SER A 201 -4.17 -18.88 11.45
N PRO A 202 -3.00 -19.11 10.83
CA PRO A 202 -2.89 -20.00 9.68
C PRO A 202 -3.18 -21.47 9.97
N LEU A 203 -3.17 -21.89 11.25
CA LEU A 203 -3.50 -23.26 11.65
C LEU A 203 -4.99 -23.48 11.86
N LEU A 204 -5.76 -22.40 12.03
CA LEU A 204 -7.22 -22.45 12.26
C LEU A 204 -8.01 -22.17 10.98
N GLU A 205 -7.39 -21.65 9.93
CA GLU A 205 -7.96 -21.43 8.59
C GLU A 205 -7.82 -22.66 7.69
#